data_5aa22703adbab8b1f7be9422c6cd20a2
#
_entry.id   5aa22703adbab8b1f7be9422c6cd20a2
#
_cell.length_a   1.000
_cell.length_b   1.000
_cell.length_c   1.000
_cell.angle_alpha   90.00
_cell.angle_beta   90.00
_cell.angle_gamma   90.00
#
_symmetry.space_group_name_H-M   'P 1'
#
loop_
_entity.id
_entity.type
_entity.pdbx_description
1 polymer ?
#
loop_
_entity_poly.entity_id
_entity_poly.type
_entity_poly.pdbx_seq_one_letter_code
_entity_poly.pdbx_strand_id
1 'polypeptide(L)'
;GLGDVYKRQVEEVLYPAMEDFSIDIMIGKGASAKSIRLELPHFTLVGATTRAGMLTAPLRDRFGVVNRLEFYTDEELKVIVERSAELLGVKIDEAGAMEVGKRSRGTPRLANRLLKRVRDFAQVRYNGMITYEVAQTALNLLEVDSMGLDATDRNLLEAMITKFMGKPVGLDTLAAAIGEDSGTIEDVYEPFLIQRGLIKRTPRGRALTAFAYEHMGYPVPVSYTHLRAHET
;
A
#
# COMPACT_ATOMS: atom_id res chain seq x y z
N GLY A 1 -3.87 11.25 22.62
CA GLY A 1 -3.05 10.37 23.42
C GLY A 1 -1.57 10.73 23.42
N LEU A 2 -0.73 9.94 24.09
CA LEU A 2 0.73 10.17 24.17
C LEU A 2 1.40 10.29 22.79
N GLY A 3 0.93 9.55 21.80
CA GLY A 3 1.45 9.59 20.43
C GLY A 3 1.27 10.94 19.73
N ASP A 4 0.21 11.67 20.03
CA ASP A 4 -0.07 12.97 19.41
C ASP A 4 0.80 14.09 20.03
N VAL A 5 1.17 13.96 21.31
CA VAL A 5 2.08 14.89 21.99
C VAL A 5 3.49 14.75 21.42
N TYR A 6 3.98 13.53 21.20
CA TYR A 6 5.29 13.29 20.59
C TYR A 6 5.36 13.81 19.14
N LYS A 7 4.29 13.67 18.37
CA LYS A 7 4.24 14.18 16.99
C LYS A 7 4.36 15.71 16.94
N ARG A 8 3.64 16.43 17.78
CA ARG A 8 3.71 17.90 17.85
C ARG A 8 5.09 18.40 18.28
N GLN A 9 5.71 17.76 19.26
CA GLN A 9 7.07 18.14 19.71
C GLN A 9 8.11 17.97 18.60
N VAL A 10 8.02 16.91 17.78
CA VAL A 10 8.93 16.71 16.65
C VAL A 10 8.68 17.74 15.56
N GLU A 11 7.42 18.06 15.26
CA GLU A 11 7.08 19.08 14.26
C GLU A 11 7.58 20.46 14.69
N GLU A 12 7.44 20.83 15.97
CA GLU A 12 7.89 22.12 16.51
C GLU A 12 9.40 22.33 16.37
N VAL A 13 10.20 21.25 16.42
CA VAL A 13 11.65 21.33 16.17
C VAL A 13 11.97 21.53 14.69
N LEU A 14 11.11 21.01 13.79
CA LEU A 14 11.33 21.13 12.35
C LEU A 14 11.07 22.53 11.81
N TYR A 15 10.16 23.31 12.43
CA TYR A 15 9.80 24.63 11.91
C TYR A 15 11.01 25.59 11.81
N PRO A 16 11.77 25.86 12.89
CA PRO A 16 12.94 26.71 12.80
C PRO A 16 14.05 26.12 11.94
N ALA A 17 14.15 24.79 11.87
CA ALA A 17 15.11 24.15 10.99
C ALA A 17 14.79 24.40 9.50
N MET A 18 13.52 24.39 9.12
CA MET A 18 13.07 24.60 7.73
C MET A 18 13.06 26.09 7.33
N GLU A 19 12.76 26.99 8.26
CA GLU A 19 12.61 28.43 7.99
C GLU A 19 13.93 29.18 8.17
N ASP A 20 14.61 28.97 9.31
CA ASP A 20 15.77 29.74 9.75
C ASP A 20 17.08 28.96 9.69
N PHE A 21 17.06 27.71 9.25
CA PHE A 21 18.22 26.80 9.30
C PHE A 21 18.84 26.72 10.69
N SER A 22 18.02 26.65 11.74
CA SER A 22 18.46 26.58 13.11
C SER A 22 17.62 25.62 13.95
N ILE A 23 18.22 25.08 15.01
CA ILE A 23 17.53 24.22 15.99
C ILE A 23 17.84 24.75 17.39
N ASP A 24 16.80 24.87 18.21
CA ASP A 24 16.95 25.21 19.61
C ASP A 24 17.04 23.94 20.46
N ILE A 25 18.16 23.75 21.15
CA ILE A 25 18.41 22.60 22.02
C ILE A 25 18.36 23.06 23.47
N MET A 26 17.50 22.39 24.26
CA MET A 26 17.43 22.61 25.70
C MET A 26 18.51 21.80 26.42
N ILE A 27 19.44 22.47 27.08
CA ILE A 27 20.49 21.85 27.91
C ILE A 27 20.22 22.12 29.39
N GLY A 28 20.19 21.06 30.19
CA GLY A 28 19.91 21.12 31.63
C GLY A 28 18.51 20.66 31.99
N LYS A 29 18.19 20.61 33.27
CA LYS A 29 16.89 20.22 33.80
C LYS A 29 16.34 21.29 34.75
N GLY A 30 15.04 21.46 34.76
CA GLY A 30 14.33 22.37 35.65
C GLY A 30 14.66 23.86 35.40
N ALA A 31 14.72 24.67 36.47
CA ALA A 31 14.92 26.12 36.39
C ALA A 31 16.29 26.56 35.82
N SER A 32 17.26 25.65 35.72
CA SER A 32 18.59 25.91 35.16
C SER A 32 18.71 25.53 33.67
N ALA A 33 17.65 25.09 33.03
CA ALA A 33 17.65 24.74 31.62
C ALA A 33 17.94 25.99 30.77
N LYS A 34 18.93 25.88 29.86
CA LYS A 34 19.29 26.92 28.88
C LYS A 34 18.99 26.41 27.49
N SER A 35 18.40 27.29 26.68
CA SER A 35 18.27 27.03 25.23
C SER A 35 19.55 27.48 24.53
N ILE A 36 20.11 26.57 23.72
CA ILE A 36 21.23 26.90 22.81
C ILE A 36 20.71 26.77 21.39
N ARG A 37 20.86 27.83 20.61
CA ARG A 37 20.54 27.86 19.20
C ARG A 37 21.74 27.32 18.40
N LEU A 38 21.50 26.25 17.64
CA LEU A 38 22.49 25.69 16.71
C LEU A 38 22.11 26.09 15.28
N GLU A 39 23.05 26.71 14.58
CA GLU A 39 22.91 26.98 13.15
C GLU A 39 23.15 25.71 12.35
N LEU A 40 22.31 25.45 11.36
CA LEU A 40 22.40 24.33 10.43
C LEU A 40 22.93 24.83 9.08
N PRO A 41 23.73 24.05 8.37
CA PRO A 41 24.02 24.35 6.98
C PRO A 41 22.72 24.30 6.15
N HIS A 42 22.67 25.02 5.03
CA HIS A 42 21.53 24.92 4.11
C HIS A 42 21.33 23.48 3.66
N PHE A 43 20.10 23.00 3.76
CA PHE A 43 19.72 21.62 3.41
C PHE A 43 18.39 21.61 2.69
N THR A 44 18.10 20.51 2.02
CA THR A 44 16.79 20.21 1.44
C THR A 44 16.13 19.10 2.27
N LEU A 45 14.95 19.39 2.81
CA LEU A 45 14.15 18.41 3.54
C LEU A 45 13.23 17.66 2.57
N VAL A 46 13.36 16.34 2.55
CA VAL A 46 12.47 15.45 1.80
C VAL A 46 11.72 14.58 2.80
N GLY A 47 10.40 14.59 2.74
CA GLY A 47 9.54 13.78 3.57
C GLY A 47 8.62 12.89 2.73
N ALA A 48 8.25 11.72 3.26
CA ALA A 48 7.27 10.84 2.67
C ALA A 48 6.35 10.30 3.77
N THR A 49 5.06 10.22 3.47
CA THR A 49 4.05 9.66 4.39
C THR A 49 2.94 8.97 3.62
N THR A 50 2.38 7.92 4.19
CA THR A 50 1.15 7.29 3.70
C THR A 50 -0.11 8.03 4.17
N ARG A 51 0.02 8.90 5.18
CA ARG A 51 -1.08 9.62 5.84
C ARG A 51 -0.88 11.14 5.76
N ALA A 52 -0.92 11.70 4.55
CA ALA A 52 -0.76 13.15 4.35
C ALA A 52 -1.78 13.99 5.15
N GLY A 53 -2.99 13.48 5.36
CA GLY A 53 -4.03 14.12 6.18
C GLY A 53 -3.71 14.19 7.69
N MET A 54 -2.72 13.43 8.17
CA MET A 54 -2.25 13.45 9.56
C MET A 54 -1.16 14.50 9.81
N LEU A 55 -0.59 15.09 8.75
CA LEU A 55 0.33 16.22 8.87
C LEU A 55 -0.45 17.47 9.25
N THR A 56 0.10 18.26 10.18
CA THR A 56 -0.49 19.54 10.51
C THR A 56 -0.42 20.49 9.31
N ALA A 57 -1.39 21.38 9.17
CA ALA A 57 -1.38 22.37 8.10
C ALA A 57 -0.08 23.21 8.13
N PRO A 58 0.41 23.70 9.29
CA PRO A 58 1.67 24.45 9.34
C PRO A 58 2.89 23.69 8.82
N LEU A 59 2.99 22.37 9.07
CA LEU A 59 4.09 21.58 8.54
C LEU A 59 3.96 21.37 7.03
N ARG A 60 2.77 21.04 6.57
CA ARG A 60 2.51 20.83 5.15
C ARG A 60 2.77 22.07 4.31
N ASP A 61 2.37 23.24 4.81
CA ASP A 61 2.52 24.52 4.10
C ASP A 61 3.99 24.97 3.97
N ARG A 62 4.90 24.41 4.78
CA ARG A 62 6.35 24.63 4.70
C ARG A 62 7.06 23.83 3.63
N PHE A 63 6.42 22.76 3.11
CA PHE A 63 6.94 22.06 1.94
C PHE A 63 6.57 22.82 0.67
N GLY A 64 7.57 23.32 -0.07
CA GLY A 64 7.36 24.05 -1.32
C GLY A 64 6.82 23.19 -2.47
N VAL A 65 7.01 21.88 -2.40
CA VAL A 65 6.55 20.92 -3.39
C VAL A 65 5.89 19.74 -2.66
N VAL A 66 4.64 19.48 -3.00
CA VAL A 66 3.88 18.33 -2.47
C VAL A 66 3.40 17.49 -3.65
N ASN A 67 3.93 16.28 -3.75
CA ASN A 67 3.56 15.31 -4.78
C ASN A 67 2.77 14.16 -4.16
N ARG A 68 1.75 13.69 -4.87
CA ARG A 68 1.07 12.44 -4.55
C ARG A 68 1.66 11.34 -5.43
N LEU A 69 2.18 10.31 -4.79
CA LEU A 69 2.64 9.12 -5.51
C LEU A 69 1.45 8.21 -5.78
N GLU A 70 1.36 7.77 -7.02
CA GLU A 70 0.37 6.78 -7.45
C GLU A 70 0.99 5.39 -7.47
N PHE A 71 0.15 4.36 -7.53
CA PHE A 71 0.62 3.02 -7.78
C PHE A 71 1.17 2.89 -9.20
N TYR A 72 2.17 2.08 -9.37
CA TYR A 72 2.72 1.75 -10.68
C TYR A 72 1.72 0.90 -11.49
N THR A 73 1.71 1.10 -12.80
CA THR A 73 0.99 0.23 -13.73
C THR A 73 1.65 -1.13 -13.83
N ASP A 74 0.94 -2.11 -14.38
CA ASP A 74 1.48 -3.46 -14.57
C ASP A 74 2.68 -3.44 -15.55
N GLU A 75 2.65 -2.57 -16.57
CA GLU A 75 3.73 -2.33 -17.54
C GLU A 75 4.97 -1.71 -16.90
N GLU A 76 4.80 -0.71 -16.06
CA GLU A 76 5.90 -0.09 -15.33
C GLU A 76 6.55 -1.08 -14.36
N LEU A 77 5.75 -1.90 -13.68
CA LEU A 77 6.25 -2.94 -12.80
C LEU A 77 6.97 -4.06 -13.56
N LYS A 78 6.51 -4.42 -14.76
CA LYS A 78 7.23 -5.34 -15.65
C LYS A 78 8.65 -4.84 -15.92
N VAL A 79 8.81 -3.57 -16.30
CA VAL A 79 10.13 -2.97 -16.56
C VAL A 79 11.02 -3.00 -15.31
N ILE A 80 10.44 -2.73 -14.14
CA ILE A 80 11.16 -2.80 -12.85
C ILE A 80 11.61 -4.23 -12.55
N VAL A 81 10.75 -5.22 -12.82
CA VAL A 81 11.05 -6.66 -12.63
C VAL A 81 12.18 -7.10 -13.57
N GLU A 82 12.13 -6.75 -14.86
CA GLU A 82 13.17 -7.06 -15.84
C GLU A 82 14.53 -6.50 -15.42
N ARG A 83 14.59 -5.22 -15.07
CA ARG A 83 15.81 -4.58 -14.54
C ARG A 83 16.33 -5.25 -13.27
N SER A 84 15.42 -5.59 -12.36
CA SER A 84 15.81 -6.24 -11.11
C SER A 84 16.30 -7.68 -11.34
N ALA A 85 15.71 -8.39 -12.30
CA ALA A 85 16.15 -9.71 -12.70
C ALA A 85 17.58 -9.67 -13.30
N GLU A 86 17.88 -8.70 -14.15
CA GLU A 86 19.20 -8.47 -14.70
C GLU A 86 20.24 -8.25 -13.57
N LEU A 87 19.94 -7.35 -12.62
CA LEU A 87 20.82 -7.08 -11.47
C LEU A 87 21.04 -8.30 -10.57
N LEU A 88 20.06 -9.20 -10.50
CA LEU A 88 20.13 -10.46 -9.73
C LEU A 88 20.74 -11.62 -10.52
N GLY A 89 21.09 -11.41 -11.80
CA GLY A 89 21.57 -12.48 -12.67
C GLY A 89 20.55 -13.56 -12.98
N VAL A 90 19.26 -13.22 -12.99
CA VAL A 90 18.14 -14.14 -13.21
C VAL A 90 17.66 -14.01 -14.64
N LYS A 91 17.48 -15.15 -15.30
CA LYS A 91 16.86 -15.21 -16.63
C LYS A 91 15.36 -15.18 -16.50
N ILE A 92 14.71 -14.20 -17.11
CA ILE A 92 13.26 -14.04 -17.14
C ILE A 92 12.82 -13.64 -18.55
N ASP A 93 11.70 -14.19 -19.02
CA ASP A 93 11.08 -13.72 -20.24
C ASP A 93 10.08 -12.60 -19.98
N GLU A 94 9.64 -11.95 -21.05
CA GLU A 94 8.72 -10.81 -20.97
C GLU A 94 7.38 -11.19 -20.33
N ALA A 95 6.87 -12.36 -20.62
CA ALA A 95 5.59 -12.85 -20.09
C ALA A 95 5.69 -13.18 -18.59
N GLY A 96 6.81 -13.77 -18.15
CA GLY A 96 7.10 -14.01 -16.74
C GLY A 96 7.28 -12.71 -15.95
N ALA A 97 7.97 -11.72 -16.53
CA ALA A 97 8.12 -10.39 -15.92
C ALA A 97 6.79 -9.68 -15.77
N MET A 98 5.94 -9.73 -16.79
CA MET A 98 4.58 -9.19 -16.74
C MET A 98 3.73 -9.87 -15.67
N GLU A 99 3.82 -11.20 -15.56
CA GLU A 99 3.03 -11.94 -14.56
C GLU A 99 3.44 -11.59 -13.13
N VAL A 100 4.75 -11.43 -12.85
CA VAL A 100 5.24 -10.92 -11.56
C VAL A 100 4.78 -9.48 -11.33
N GLY A 101 4.86 -8.61 -12.34
CA GLY A 101 4.41 -7.22 -12.27
C GLY A 101 2.93 -7.09 -11.90
N LYS A 102 2.05 -7.79 -12.61
CA LYS A 102 0.59 -7.78 -12.38
C LYS A 102 0.20 -8.14 -10.95
N ARG A 103 0.90 -9.12 -10.36
CA ARG A 103 0.60 -9.59 -9.00
C ARG A 103 1.33 -8.79 -7.91
N SER A 104 2.02 -7.70 -8.27
CA SER A 104 2.83 -6.91 -7.35
C SER A 104 2.11 -5.72 -6.72
N ARG A 105 0.80 -5.66 -6.78
CA ARG A 105 -0.05 -4.66 -6.09
C ARG A 105 0.37 -3.21 -6.37
N GLY A 106 0.84 -2.90 -7.56
CA GLY A 106 1.26 -1.55 -7.93
C GLY A 106 2.53 -1.05 -7.22
N THR A 107 3.31 -1.92 -6.56
CA THR A 107 4.45 -1.49 -5.75
C THR A 107 5.77 -2.19 -6.10
N PRO A 108 6.86 -1.44 -6.40
CA PRO A 108 8.17 -2.00 -6.71
C PRO A 108 8.76 -2.88 -5.59
N ARG A 109 8.47 -2.54 -4.33
CA ARG A 109 8.93 -3.34 -3.18
C ARG A 109 8.37 -4.76 -3.24
N LEU A 110 7.07 -4.89 -3.54
CA LEU A 110 6.43 -6.21 -3.63
C LEU A 110 6.88 -6.95 -4.89
N ALA A 111 7.03 -6.25 -6.04
CA ALA A 111 7.56 -6.81 -7.26
C ALA A 111 8.93 -7.46 -7.05
N ASN A 112 9.84 -6.75 -6.39
CA ASN A 112 11.17 -7.28 -6.07
C ASN A 112 11.12 -8.44 -5.07
N ARG A 113 10.20 -8.41 -4.09
CA ARG A 113 10.01 -9.51 -3.15
C ARG A 113 9.49 -10.76 -3.85
N LEU A 114 8.48 -10.61 -4.70
CA LEU A 114 7.93 -11.73 -5.47
C LEU A 114 8.94 -12.28 -6.47
N LEU A 115 9.66 -11.42 -7.20
CA LEU A 115 10.73 -11.84 -8.12
C LEU A 115 11.76 -12.75 -7.41
N LYS A 116 12.22 -12.38 -6.23
CA LYS A 116 13.16 -13.20 -5.45
C LYS A 116 12.58 -14.58 -5.12
N ARG A 117 11.30 -14.65 -4.72
CA ARG A 117 10.63 -15.91 -4.43
C ARG A 117 10.43 -16.78 -5.67
N VAL A 118 10.02 -16.17 -6.77
CA VAL A 118 9.87 -16.87 -8.07
C VAL A 118 11.21 -17.36 -8.58
N ARG A 119 12.29 -16.57 -8.43
CA ARG A 119 13.67 -17.01 -8.73
C ARG A 119 14.05 -18.26 -7.94
N ASP A 120 13.86 -18.22 -6.62
CA ASP A 120 14.24 -19.35 -5.75
C ASP A 120 13.47 -20.62 -6.17
N PHE A 121 12.19 -20.48 -6.50
CA PHE A 121 11.37 -21.56 -7.03
C PHE A 121 11.88 -22.07 -8.40
N ALA A 122 12.20 -21.16 -9.32
CA ALA A 122 12.72 -21.50 -10.65
C ALA A 122 14.06 -22.25 -10.57
N GLN A 123 14.94 -21.86 -9.66
CA GLN A 123 16.23 -22.50 -9.44
C GLN A 123 16.11 -23.92 -8.86
N VAL A 124 15.14 -24.13 -7.97
CA VAL A 124 14.98 -25.44 -7.31
C VAL A 124 14.19 -26.44 -8.17
N ARG A 125 13.16 -25.98 -8.87
CA ARG A 125 12.21 -26.85 -9.58
C ARG A 125 12.40 -26.89 -11.10
N TYR A 126 13.10 -25.90 -11.66
CA TYR A 126 13.33 -25.74 -13.09
C TYR A 126 14.80 -25.40 -13.35
N ASN A 127 15.13 -25.02 -14.56
CA ASN A 127 16.49 -24.69 -15.00
C ASN A 127 16.94 -23.24 -14.66
N GLY A 128 16.25 -22.55 -13.75
CA GLY A 128 16.53 -21.18 -13.35
C GLY A 128 15.97 -20.11 -14.29
N MET A 129 15.26 -20.50 -15.37
CA MET A 129 14.54 -19.57 -16.26
C MET A 129 13.15 -19.31 -15.72
N ILE A 130 12.76 -18.05 -15.64
CA ILE A 130 11.41 -17.63 -15.24
C ILE A 130 10.61 -17.37 -16.51
N THR A 131 9.77 -18.32 -16.90
CA THR A 131 8.74 -18.16 -17.93
C THR A 131 7.41 -17.79 -17.29
N TYR A 132 6.41 -17.48 -18.12
CA TYR A 132 5.03 -17.26 -17.65
C TYR A 132 4.53 -18.39 -16.75
N GLU A 133 4.69 -19.64 -17.18
CA GLU A 133 4.21 -20.83 -16.45
C GLU A 133 4.93 -21.01 -15.11
N VAL A 134 6.24 -20.76 -15.09
CA VAL A 134 7.05 -20.83 -13.87
C VAL A 134 6.62 -19.74 -12.90
N ALA A 135 6.46 -18.49 -13.38
CA ALA A 135 5.99 -17.38 -12.56
C ALA A 135 4.59 -17.65 -12.00
N GLN A 136 3.65 -18.09 -12.86
CA GLN A 136 2.28 -18.40 -12.45
C GLN A 136 2.24 -19.50 -11.38
N THR A 137 2.98 -20.60 -11.60
CA THR A 137 3.03 -21.71 -10.64
C THR A 137 3.60 -21.27 -9.30
N ALA A 138 4.72 -20.52 -9.32
CA ALA A 138 5.34 -20.02 -8.10
C ALA A 138 4.43 -19.06 -7.33
N LEU A 139 3.79 -18.12 -8.03
CA LEU A 139 2.91 -17.12 -7.42
C LEU A 139 1.63 -17.76 -6.85
N ASN A 140 1.10 -18.77 -7.49
CA ASN A 140 -0.03 -19.55 -6.97
C ASN A 140 0.35 -20.30 -5.68
N LEU A 141 1.56 -20.87 -5.61
CA LEU A 141 2.07 -21.49 -4.37
C LEU A 141 2.31 -20.48 -3.25
N LEU A 142 2.55 -19.22 -3.59
CA LEU A 142 2.63 -18.11 -2.64
C LEU A 142 1.26 -17.53 -2.25
N GLU A 143 0.18 -18.17 -2.74
CA GLU A 143 -1.21 -17.76 -2.50
C GLU A 143 -1.53 -16.34 -2.98
N VAL A 144 -0.79 -15.83 -3.97
CA VAL A 144 -1.06 -14.58 -4.65
C VAL A 144 -1.85 -14.88 -5.91
N ASP A 145 -3.07 -14.41 -6.00
CA ASP A 145 -3.95 -14.71 -7.14
C ASP A 145 -3.63 -13.87 -8.41
N SER A 146 -4.40 -14.07 -9.46
CA SER A 146 -4.20 -13.39 -10.76
C SER A 146 -4.32 -11.86 -10.71
N MET A 147 -4.98 -11.30 -9.70
CA MET A 147 -5.09 -9.86 -9.47
C MET A 147 -4.07 -9.33 -8.46
N GLY A 148 -3.25 -10.20 -7.86
CA GLY A 148 -2.31 -9.84 -6.81
C GLY A 148 -2.92 -9.82 -5.41
N LEU A 149 -4.10 -10.42 -5.22
CA LEU A 149 -4.71 -10.56 -3.89
C LEU A 149 -4.00 -11.66 -3.11
N ASP A 150 -3.65 -11.36 -1.87
CA ASP A 150 -3.15 -12.36 -0.93
C ASP A 150 -4.29 -13.03 -0.13
N ALA A 151 -3.92 -13.91 0.80
CA ALA A 151 -4.91 -14.62 1.62
C ALA A 151 -5.76 -13.67 2.48
N THR A 152 -5.18 -12.58 2.99
CA THR A 152 -5.89 -11.59 3.81
C THR A 152 -6.88 -10.78 2.98
N ASP A 153 -6.50 -10.35 1.76
CA ASP A 153 -7.41 -9.67 0.84
C ASP A 153 -8.64 -10.54 0.55
N ARG A 154 -8.39 -11.81 0.20
CA ARG A 154 -9.49 -12.75 -0.09
C ARG A 154 -10.37 -13.00 1.11
N ASN A 155 -9.77 -13.18 2.31
CA ASN A 155 -10.54 -13.34 3.55
C ASN A 155 -11.41 -12.11 3.87
N LEU A 156 -10.89 -10.92 3.59
CA LEU A 156 -11.64 -9.66 3.75
C LEU A 156 -12.86 -9.63 2.81
N LEU A 157 -12.66 -9.89 1.53
CA LEU A 157 -13.74 -9.92 0.54
C LEU A 157 -14.74 -11.03 0.86
N GLU A 158 -14.27 -12.22 1.20
CA GLU A 158 -15.14 -13.35 1.58
C GLU A 158 -15.97 -13.06 2.82
N ALA A 159 -15.38 -12.44 3.86
CA ALA A 159 -16.12 -12.03 5.03
C ALA A 159 -17.23 -11.01 4.69
N MET A 160 -16.94 -10.06 3.79
CA MET A 160 -17.95 -9.11 3.33
C MET A 160 -19.08 -9.79 2.56
N ILE A 161 -18.80 -10.82 1.76
CA ILE A 161 -19.80 -11.58 1.00
C ILE A 161 -20.64 -12.45 1.95
N THR A 162 -19.98 -13.27 2.76
CA THR A 162 -20.62 -14.35 3.51
C THR A 162 -21.15 -13.90 4.87
N LYS A 163 -20.30 -13.27 5.71
CA LYS A 163 -20.67 -12.85 7.07
C LYS A 163 -21.57 -11.61 7.06
N PHE A 164 -21.32 -10.67 6.15
CA PHE A 164 -22.11 -9.43 6.05
C PHE A 164 -23.13 -9.43 4.92
N MET A 165 -23.25 -10.53 4.19
CA MET A 165 -24.24 -10.70 3.11
C MET A 165 -24.17 -9.58 2.06
N GLY A 166 -22.96 -9.10 1.76
CA GLY A 166 -22.71 -8.01 0.80
C GLY A 166 -23.17 -6.63 1.24
N LYS A 167 -23.67 -6.46 2.47
CA LYS A 167 -24.07 -5.15 2.99
C LYS A 167 -22.83 -4.30 3.30
N PRO A 168 -22.92 -2.96 3.19
CA PRO A 168 -21.85 -2.08 3.63
C PRO A 168 -21.49 -2.32 5.10
N VAL A 169 -20.19 -2.39 5.41
CA VAL A 169 -19.67 -2.70 6.74
C VAL A 169 -18.67 -1.65 7.20
N GLY A 170 -18.71 -1.29 8.48
CA GLY A 170 -17.77 -0.39 9.12
C GLY A 170 -16.36 -1.02 9.23
N LEU A 171 -15.33 -0.19 9.25
CA LEU A 171 -13.92 -0.63 9.30
C LEU A 171 -13.64 -1.52 10.51
N ASP A 172 -14.01 -1.06 11.72
CA ASP A 172 -13.72 -1.80 12.95
C ASP A 172 -14.49 -3.13 13.03
N THR A 173 -15.71 -3.15 12.51
CA THR A 173 -16.51 -4.38 12.43
C THR A 173 -15.88 -5.40 11.49
N LEU A 174 -15.37 -4.92 10.34
CA LEU A 174 -14.67 -5.76 9.37
C LEU A 174 -13.36 -6.29 9.93
N ALA A 175 -12.57 -5.42 10.58
CA ALA A 175 -11.31 -5.75 11.24
C ALA A 175 -11.51 -6.86 12.29
N ALA A 176 -12.49 -6.68 13.19
CA ALA A 176 -12.83 -7.69 14.19
C ALA A 176 -13.27 -9.02 13.56
N ALA A 177 -14.00 -8.99 12.43
CA ALA A 177 -14.51 -10.20 11.77
C ALA A 177 -13.41 -11.06 11.13
N ILE A 178 -12.29 -10.45 10.70
CA ILE A 178 -11.16 -11.16 10.07
C ILE A 178 -9.94 -11.29 10.97
N GLY A 179 -9.97 -10.69 12.18
CA GLY A 179 -8.87 -10.74 13.14
C GLY A 179 -7.67 -9.87 12.76
N GLU A 180 -7.91 -8.74 12.07
CA GLU A 180 -6.87 -7.81 11.62
C GLU A 180 -7.03 -6.45 12.32
N ASP A 181 -5.96 -5.64 12.37
CA ASP A 181 -6.03 -4.27 12.87
C ASP A 181 -6.73 -3.33 11.87
N SER A 182 -7.61 -2.46 12.38
CA SER A 182 -8.36 -1.50 11.55
C SER A 182 -7.42 -0.59 10.75
N GLY A 183 -6.35 -0.09 11.36
CA GLY A 183 -5.36 0.74 10.69
C GLY A 183 -4.63 0.00 9.59
N THR A 184 -4.32 -1.28 9.79
CA THR A 184 -3.72 -2.14 8.76
C THR A 184 -4.65 -2.32 7.57
N ILE A 185 -5.94 -2.56 7.82
CA ILE A 185 -6.92 -2.65 6.71
C ILE A 185 -6.97 -1.33 5.94
N GLU A 186 -7.08 -0.20 6.63
CA GLU A 186 -7.23 1.12 6.02
C GLU A 186 -6.00 1.56 5.23
N ASP A 187 -4.79 1.26 5.74
CA ASP A 187 -3.54 1.75 5.16
C ASP A 187 -2.91 0.79 4.12
N VAL A 188 -3.16 -0.51 4.24
CA VAL A 188 -2.47 -1.53 3.43
C VAL A 188 -3.39 -2.22 2.45
N TYR A 189 -4.54 -2.72 2.90
CA TYR A 189 -5.44 -3.55 2.08
C TYR A 189 -6.44 -2.72 1.29
N GLU A 190 -7.15 -1.81 1.95
CA GLU A 190 -8.23 -1.03 1.36
C GLU A 190 -7.81 -0.21 0.13
N PRO A 191 -6.66 0.51 0.12
CA PRO A 191 -6.25 1.31 -1.03
C PRO A 191 -6.08 0.48 -2.30
N PHE A 192 -5.51 -0.71 -2.16
CA PHE A 192 -5.33 -1.62 -3.29
C PHE A 192 -6.66 -2.22 -3.77
N LEU A 193 -7.52 -2.66 -2.87
CA LEU A 193 -8.83 -3.20 -3.21
C LEU A 193 -9.73 -2.17 -3.89
N ILE A 194 -9.65 -0.89 -3.47
CA ILE A 194 -10.35 0.21 -4.13
C ILE A 194 -9.78 0.45 -5.53
N GLN A 195 -8.46 0.52 -5.66
CA GLN A 195 -7.79 0.71 -6.95
C GLN A 195 -8.17 -0.40 -7.96
N ARG A 196 -8.22 -1.65 -7.49
CA ARG A 196 -8.65 -2.79 -8.32
C ARG A 196 -10.16 -2.83 -8.55
N GLY A 197 -10.92 -1.88 -8.00
CA GLY A 197 -12.36 -1.79 -8.19
C GLY A 197 -13.16 -2.90 -7.48
N LEU A 198 -12.59 -3.54 -6.45
CA LEU A 198 -13.24 -4.62 -5.70
C LEU A 198 -14.14 -4.11 -4.59
N ILE A 199 -13.74 -3.02 -3.93
CA ILE A 199 -14.51 -2.35 -2.90
C ILE A 199 -14.65 -0.86 -3.17
N LYS A 200 -15.62 -0.23 -2.52
CA LYS A 200 -15.81 1.23 -2.53
C LYS A 200 -16.17 1.74 -1.14
N ARG A 201 -15.76 2.98 -0.84
CA ARG A 201 -16.19 3.68 0.38
C ARG A 201 -17.58 4.27 0.17
N THR A 202 -18.43 4.08 1.15
CA THR A 202 -19.79 4.66 1.21
C THR A 202 -20.02 5.32 2.57
N PRO A 203 -21.02 6.19 2.73
CA PRO A 203 -21.37 6.76 4.03
C PRO A 203 -21.73 5.71 5.10
N ARG A 204 -22.11 4.49 4.67
CA ARG A 204 -22.45 3.37 5.55
C ARG A 204 -21.28 2.42 5.82
N GLY A 205 -20.10 2.68 5.25
CA GLY A 205 -18.92 1.83 5.36
C GLY A 205 -18.40 1.33 4.01
N ARG A 206 -17.64 0.25 4.05
CA ARG A 206 -17.05 -0.40 2.87
C ARG A 206 -18.10 -1.28 2.21
N ALA A 207 -18.25 -1.14 0.90
CA ALA A 207 -19.17 -1.95 0.09
C ALA A 207 -18.42 -2.67 -1.02
N LEU A 208 -18.82 -3.90 -1.32
CA LEU A 208 -18.33 -4.66 -2.47
C LEU A 208 -18.81 -4.02 -3.78
N THR A 209 -18.15 -4.38 -4.87
CA THR A 209 -18.62 -4.12 -6.24
C THR A 209 -19.12 -5.41 -6.87
N ALA A 210 -19.82 -5.34 -8.00
CA ALA A 210 -20.19 -6.54 -8.76
C ALA A 210 -18.95 -7.34 -9.18
N PHE A 211 -17.87 -6.64 -9.54
CA PHE A 211 -16.60 -7.24 -9.93
C PHE A 211 -15.96 -8.07 -8.81
N ALA A 212 -16.12 -7.66 -7.54
CA ALA A 212 -15.63 -8.46 -6.41
C ALA A 212 -16.32 -9.81 -6.31
N TYR A 213 -17.64 -9.87 -6.54
CA TYR A 213 -18.37 -11.13 -6.58
C TYR A 213 -17.92 -12.03 -7.72
N GLU A 214 -17.77 -11.47 -8.92
CA GLU A 214 -17.28 -12.20 -10.11
C GLU A 214 -15.89 -12.78 -9.85
N HIS A 215 -14.95 -11.97 -9.33
CA HIS A 215 -13.58 -12.40 -9.04
C HIS A 215 -13.53 -13.49 -7.97
N MET A 216 -14.34 -13.38 -6.92
CA MET A 216 -14.42 -14.36 -5.84
C MET A 216 -15.25 -15.61 -6.19
N GLY A 217 -15.83 -15.67 -7.40
CA GLY A 217 -16.63 -16.81 -7.86
C GLY A 217 -18.03 -16.89 -7.23
N TYR A 218 -18.55 -15.80 -6.70
CA TYR A 218 -19.88 -15.71 -6.13
C TYR A 218 -20.90 -15.11 -7.12
N PRO A 219 -22.19 -15.50 -7.07
CA PRO A 219 -23.22 -14.86 -7.88
C PRO A 219 -23.40 -13.39 -7.49
N VAL A 220 -23.46 -12.52 -8.51
CA VAL A 220 -23.70 -11.09 -8.29
C VAL A 220 -25.14 -10.89 -7.83
N PRO A 221 -25.39 -10.24 -6.67
CA PRO A 221 -26.74 -9.96 -6.21
C PRO A 221 -27.52 -9.08 -7.19
N VAL A 222 -28.83 -9.34 -7.35
CA VAL A 222 -29.70 -8.63 -8.30
C VAL A 222 -29.71 -7.11 -8.09
N SER A 223 -29.50 -6.66 -6.86
CA SER A 223 -29.39 -5.23 -6.51
C SER A 223 -28.24 -4.49 -7.24
N TYR A 224 -27.24 -5.22 -7.73
CA TYR A 224 -26.11 -4.63 -8.50
C TYR A 224 -26.37 -4.59 -10.00
N THR A 225 -27.29 -5.38 -10.53
CA THR A 225 -27.57 -5.45 -11.97
C THR A 225 -28.36 -4.23 -12.47
N HIS A 226 -29.12 -3.56 -11.62
CA HIS A 226 -29.88 -2.35 -11.99
C HIS A 226 -29.04 -1.07 -12.10
N LEU A 227 -27.81 -1.03 -11.56
CA LEU A 227 -26.93 0.14 -11.66
C LEU A 227 -26.21 0.24 -13.02
N ARG A 228 -26.05 -0.87 -13.75
CA ARG A 228 -25.45 -0.86 -15.11
C ARG A 228 -26.38 -0.30 -16.19
N ALA A 229 -27.68 -0.19 -15.94
CA ALA A 229 -28.65 0.26 -16.93
C ALA A 229 -28.77 1.80 -17.04
N HIS A 230 -28.07 2.57 -16.21
CA HIS A 230 -28.11 4.03 -16.20
C HIS A 230 -26.78 4.72 -16.60
N GLU A 231 -25.76 3.96 -17.02
CA GLU A 231 -24.47 4.50 -17.48
C GLU A 231 -24.24 4.34 -18.99
N THR A 232 -25.31 4.28 -19.80
CA THR A 232 -25.22 4.37 -21.27
C THR A 232 -25.90 5.63 -21.79
#